data_f634714f45a70f681ba2bff4846443d2
#
_entry.id   f634714f45a70f681ba2bff4846443d2
#
_cell.length_a   1.000
_cell.length_b   1.000
_cell.length_c   1.000
_cell.angle_alpha   90.00
_cell.angle_beta   90.00
_cell.angle_gamma   90.00
#
_symmetry.space_group_name_H-M   'P 1'
#
loop_
_entity.id
_entity.type
_entity.pdbx_description
1 polymer ?
#
loop_
_entity_poly.entity_id
_entity_poly.type
_entity_poly.pdbx_seq_one_letter_code
_entity_poly.pdbx_strand_id
1 'polypeptide(L)'
;MATEPQQGDAPEPAGEGAGSRADAGGRSGWGELWETVQAVVIAIVLALLIRQFVVETFRVDGVSMEPTLQNNERLLVNKFIYRFSKPQAGQIIIFLPPIPGQTQDFVKRVIAVGGQTFQMQDGVVYVDGKVQPEPYLPASWRGNASFGPVTVPLGDVWVLGDHRMDSEDSRIFGPVPISRIRGEAMVVWWPLSDFRLLPTR
;
A
#
# COMPACT_ATOMS: atom_id res chain seq x y z
N MET A 1 -34.27 52.56 -88.80
CA MET A 1 -34.04 51.51 -89.77
C MET A 1 -33.66 50.25 -88.96
N ALA A 2 -34.60 49.42 -88.83
CA ALA A 2 -34.57 47.98 -89.02
C ALA A 2 -33.56 47.24 -88.15
N THR A 3 -33.77 46.22 -87.45
CA THR A 3 -34.84 45.21 -87.45
C THR A 3 -34.52 44.32 -86.23
N GLU A 4 -35.54 43.99 -85.50
CA GLU A 4 -35.59 42.73 -84.71
C GLU A 4 -35.43 41.54 -85.68
N PRO A 5 -35.08 40.33 -85.25
CA PRO A 5 -35.95 39.55 -84.40
C PRO A 5 -35.27 38.50 -83.49
N GLN A 6 -36.02 38.10 -82.52
CA GLN A 6 -36.48 36.75 -82.11
C GLN A 6 -35.53 35.73 -81.53
N GLN A 7 -35.84 35.37 -80.27
CA GLN A 7 -36.42 34.09 -79.81
C GLN A 7 -35.51 32.86 -79.80
N GLY A 8 -35.37 32.30 -78.64
CA GLY A 8 -34.86 30.96 -78.41
C GLY A 8 -35.11 30.58 -76.98
N ASP A 9 -36.31 30.12 -76.82
CA ASP A 9 -36.86 29.40 -75.71
C ASP A 9 -36.10 28.09 -75.48
N ALA A 10 -35.94 27.71 -74.22
CA ALA A 10 -36.03 26.33 -73.78
C ALA A 10 -34.96 25.86 -72.79
N PRO A 11 -35.17 24.79 -72.11
CA PRO A 11 -35.76 24.73 -70.77
C PRO A 11 -34.72 24.30 -69.76
N GLU A 12 -35.07 24.57 -68.54
CA GLU A 12 -34.41 23.92 -67.34
C GLU A 12 -34.39 22.40 -67.42
N PRO A 13 -33.38 21.78 -66.91
CA PRO A 13 -33.57 20.49 -66.28
C PRO A 13 -33.40 20.56 -64.79
N ALA A 14 -34.37 20.01 -64.19
CA ALA A 14 -34.59 19.77 -62.80
C ALA A 14 -33.37 19.26 -62.05
N GLY A 15 -33.27 19.77 -60.83
CA GLY A 15 -32.32 19.37 -59.86
C GLY A 15 -32.43 17.91 -59.42
N GLU A 16 -31.34 17.34 -59.11
CA GLU A 16 -31.27 16.19 -58.27
C GLU A 16 -30.40 16.56 -57.10
N GLY A 17 -31.09 16.74 -56.01
CA GLY A 17 -30.49 16.85 -54.69
C GLY A 17 -29.79 15.53 -54.31
N ALA A 18 -28.48 15.54 -54.40
CA ALA A 18 -27.68 14.51 -53.75
C ALA A 18 -27.67 14.76 -52.24
N GLY A 19 -28.65 14.19 -51.57
CA GLY A 19 -28.65 14.08 -50.15
C GLY A 19 -27.43 13.25 -49.70
N SER A 20 -26.50 13.95 -49.10
CA SER A 20 -25.44 13.32 -48.30
C SER A 20 -26.10 12.50 -47.18
N ARG A 21 -26.22 11.22 -47.41
CA ARG A 21 -26.48 10.26 -46.33
C ARG A 21 -25.26 10.26 -45.42
N ALA A 22 -25.36 11.00 -44.34
CA ALA A 22 -24.52 10.77 -43.20
C ALA A 22 -24.71 9.29 -42.78
N ASP A 23 -23.69 8.49 -43.03
CA ASP A 23 -23.56 7.17 -42.48
C ASP A 23 -23.46 7.33 -40.97
N ALA A 24 -24.61 7.38 -40.32
CA ALA A 24 -24.73 7.07 -38.90
C ALA A 24 -24.48 5.55 -38.78
N GLY A 25 -23.20 5.19 -38.81
CA GLY A 25 -22.75 3.84 -38.47
C GLY A 25 -23.22 3.55 -37.06
N GLY A 26 -24.41 3.01 -36.92
CA GLY A 26 -24.97 2.51 -35.70
C GLY A 26 -24.02 1.42 -35.20
N ARG A 27 -23.18 1.76 -34.23
CA ARG A 27 -22.49 0.76 -33.41
C ARG A 27 -23.57 -0.13 -32.89
N SER A 28 -23.57 -1.39 -33.31
CA SER A 28 -24.58 -2.36 -32.89
C SER A 28 -24.51 -2.41 -31.37
N GLY A 29 -25.64 -2.30 -30.64
CA GLY A 29 -25.69 -2.32 -29.17
C GLY A 29 -25.00 -3.55 -28.58
N TRP A 30 -24.81 -4.59 -29.36
CA TRP A 30 -24.02 -5.77 -29.01
C TRP A 30 -22.51 -5.49 -28.92
N GLY A 31 -21.96 -4.62 -29.76
CA GLY A 31 -20.55 -4.21 -29.69
C GLY A 31 -20.27 -3.42 -28.39
N GLU A 32 -21.14 -2.44 -28.11
CA GLU A 32 -21.01 -1.64 -26.87
C GLU A 32 -21.20 -2.49 -25.62
N LEU A 33 -22.12 -3.44 -25.63
CA LEU A 33 -22.32 -4.39 -24.54
C LEU A 33 -21.09 -5.27 -24.35
N TRP A 34 -20.50 -5.77 -25.44
CA TRP A 34 -19.30 -6.62 -25.39
C TRP A 34 -18.08 -5.86 -24.85
N GLU A 35 -17.86 -4.62 -25.29
CA GLU A 35 -16.78 -3.76 -24.77
C GLU A 35 -16.94 -3.50 -23.26
N THR A 36 -18.18 -3.25 -22.82
CA THR A 36 -18.48 -3.05 -21.39
C THR A 36 -18.22 -4.32 -20.59
N VAL A 37 -18.67 -5.48 -21.06
CA VAL A 37 -18.44 -6.78 -20.40
C VAL A 37 -16.94 -7.07 -20.31
N GLN A 38 -16.19 -6.84 -21.39
CA GLN A 38 -14.75 -7.04 -21.41
C GLN A 38 -14.04 -6.11 -20.40
N ALA A 39 -14.41 -4.84 -20.34
CA ALA A 39 -13.84 -3.88 -19.38
C ALA A 39 -14.11 -4.31 -17.93
N VAL A 40 -15.32 -4.77 -17.63
CA VAL A 40 -15.68 -5.28 -16.29
C VAL A 40 -14.89 -6.54 -15.96
N VAL A 41 -14.74 -7.49 -16.89
CA VAL A 41 -13.94 -8.70 -16.67
C VAL A 41 -12.48 -8.35 -16.40
N ILE A 42 -11.89 -7.45 -17.21
CA ILE A 42 -10.49 -7.00 -16.99
C ILE A 42 -10.36 -6.33 -15.63
N ALA A 43 -11.30 -5.46 -15.24
CA ALA A 43 -11.27 -4.80 -13.93
C ALA A 43 -11.35 -5.81 -12.78
N ILE A 44 -12.21 -6.81 -12.89
CA ILE A 44 -12.32 -7.89 -11.88
C ILE A 44 -11.01 -8.68 -11.81
N VAL A 45 -10.44 -9.08 -12.95
CA VAL A 45 -9.18 -9.83 -12.98
C VAL A 45 -8.05 -9.02 -12.36
N LEU A 46 -7.92 -7.73 -12.71
CA LEU A 46 -6.92 -6.83 -12.12
C LEU A 46 -7.13 -6.67 -10.61
N ALA A 47 -8.37 -6.49 -10.16
CA ALA A 47 -8.67 -6.37 -8.72
C ALA A 47 -8.29 -7.64 -7.96
N LEU A 48 -8.58 -8.83 -8.53
CA LEU A 48 -8.19 -10.11 -7.94
C LEU A 48 -6.67 -10.30 -7.91
N LEU A 49 -5.96 -9.90 -8.97
CA LEU A 49 -4.49 -9.93 -9.01
C LEU A 49 -3.88 -8.99 -7.96
N ILE A 50 -4.38 -7.76 -7.85
CA ILE A 50 -3.93 -6.81 -6.83
C ILE A 50 -4.18 -7.39 -5.44
N ARG A 51 -5.38 -7.89 -5.17
CA ARG A 51 -5.72 -8.52 -3.89
C ARG A 51 -4.81 -9.70 -3.57
N GLN A 52 -4.52 -10.56 -4.54
CA GLN A 52 -3.74 -11.79 -4.33
C GLN A 52 -2.26 -11.51 -4.11
N PHE A 53 -1.68 -10.55 -4.84
CA PHE A 53 -0.24 -10.38 -4.88
C PHE A 53 0.28 -9.14 -4.15
N VAL A 54 -0.53 -8.10 -4.01
CA VAL A 54 -0.06 -6.80 -3.52
C VAL A 54 -0.51 -6.53 -2.10
N VAL A 55 -1.75 -6.89 -1.74
CA VAL A 55 -2.37 -6.47 -0.48
C VAL A 55 -2.92 -7.65 0.29
N GLU A 56 -2.64 -7.69 1.59
CA GLU A 56 -3.20 -8.67 2.52
C GLU A 56 -3.79 -7.95 3.74
N THR A 57 -4.83 -8.56 4.32
CA THR A 57 -5.43 -8.05 5.56
C THR A 57 -4.93 -8.86 6.74
N PHE A 58 -4.36 -8.17 7.73
CA PHE A 58 -3.93 -8.74 9.00
C PHE A 58 -4.81 -8.24 10.14
N ARG A 59 -5.09 -9.11 11.11
CA ARG A 59 -5.72 -8.74 12.38
C ARG A 59 -4.64 -8.60 13.44
N VAL A 60 -4.67 -7.50 14.17
CA VAL A 60 -3.80 -7.29 15.33
C VAL A 60 -4.29 -8.19 16.46
N ASP A 61 -3.41 -9.03 16.96
CA ASP A 61 -3.66 -9.88 18.12
C ASP A 61 -2.67 -9.52 19.23
N GLY A 62 -3.20 -9.03 20.34
CA GLY A 62 -2.43 -8.58 21.50
C GLY A 62 -2.23 -7.06 21.57
N VAL A 63 -1.49 -6.65 22.60
CA VAL A 63 -1.33 -5.25 23.04
C VAL A 63 0.06 -4.68 22.75
N SER A 64 0.96 -5.47 22.18
CA SER A 64 2.39 -5.14 22.04
C SER A 64 2.68 -3.91 21.17
N MET A 65 1.72 -3.45 20.36
CA MET A 65 1.83 -2.26 19.52
C MET A 65 0.99 -1.08 20.01
N GLU A 66 0.39 -1.20 21.20
CA GLU A 66 -0.26 -0.05 21.84
C GLU A 66 0.78 1.03 22.19
N PRO A 67 0.42 2.30 22.10
CA PRO A 67 -0.89 2.86 21.76
C PRO A 67 -1.13 3.00 20.23
N THR A 68 -0.15 2.66 19.39
CA THR A 68 -0.23 2.88 17.93
C THR A 68 -1.27 1.98 17.26
N LEU A 69 -1.31 0.70 17.65
CA LEU A 69 -2.28 -0.27 17.16
C LEU A 69 -3.01 -0.90 18.35
N GLN A 70 -4.33 -1.00 18.23
CA GLN A 70 -5.17 -1.62 19.24
C GLN A 70 -5.45 -3.08 18.91
N ASN A 71 -5.70 -3.87 19.94
CA ASN A 71 -6.13 -5.26 19.77
C ASN A 71 -7.40 -5.34 18.90
N ASN A 72 -7.47 -6.33 18.00
CA ASN A 72 -8.54 -6.57 17.04
C ASN A 72 -8.65 -5.59 15.87
N GLU A 73 -7.83 -4.59 15.77
CA GLU A 73 -7.75 -3.77 14.55
C GLU A 73 -7.33 -4.63 13.34
N ARG A 74 -7.80 -4.24 12.17
CA ARG A 74 -7.40 -4.88 10.91
C ARG A 74 -6.55 -3.95 10.09
N LEU A 75 -5.40 -4.47 9.69
CA LEU A 75 -4.38 -3.76 8.93
C LEU A 75 -4.45 -4.13 7.46
N LEU A 76 -4.23 -3.16 6.61
CA LEU A 76 -3.93 -3.37 5.20
C LEU A 76 -2.43 -3.39 5.03
N VAL A 77 -1.91 -4.49 4.50
CA VAL A 77 -0.47 -4.79 4.43
C VAL A 77 -0.03 -4.87 2.98
N ASN A 78 1.01 -4.12 2.63
CA ASN A 78 1.67 -4.18 1.33
C ASN A 78 2.76 -5.27 1.36
N LYS A 79 2.49 -6.39 0.69
CA LYS A 79 3.43 -7.52 0.57
C LYS A 79 4.53 -7.29 -0.46
N PHE A 80 4.29 -6.36 -1.36
CA PHE A 80 5.12 -6.21 -2.55
C PHE A 80 6.26 -5.21 -2.39
N ILE A 81 6.15 -4.32 -1.40
CA ILE A 81 7.08 -3.21 -1.21
C ILE A 81 8.53 -3.66 -1.04
N TYR A 82 8.77 -4.73 -0.28
CA TYR A 82 10.12 -5.22 0.00
C TYR A 82 10.75 -6.07 -1.12
N ARG A 83 10.07 -6.18 -2.27
CA ARG A 83 10.69 -6.67 -3.51
C ARG A 83 11.50 -5.58 -4.23
N PHE A 84 11.19 -4.30 -3.96
CA PHE A 84 11.78 -3.15 -4.63
C PHE A 84 12.51 -2.21 -3.69
N SER A 85 12.21 -2.25 -2.40
CA SER A 85 12.81 -1.40 -1.38
C SER A 85 13.29 -2.22 -0.19
N LYS A 86 14.17 -1.63 0.62
CA LYS A 86 14.57 -2.21 1.91
C LYS A 86 13.71 -1.62 3.03
N PRO A 87 13.44 -2.39 4.11
CA PRO A 87 12.81 -1.85 5.30
C PRO A 87 13.58 -0.64 5.85
N GLN A 88 12.86 0.33 6.40
CA GLN A 88 13.40 1.55 6.97
C GLN A 88 12.93 1.72 8.42
N ALA A 89 13.73 2.41 9.23
CA ALA A 89 13.35 2.76 10.60
C ALA A 89 12.03 3.56 10.60
N GLY A 90 11.15 3.26 11.55
CA GLY A 90 9.82 3.84 11.69
C GLY A 90 8.69 3.02 11.07
N GLN A 91 8.97 2.19 10.06
CA GLN A 91 7.96 1.36 9.41
C GLN A 91 7.42 0.28 10.36
N ILE A 92 6.12 -0.01 10.26
CA ILE A 92 5.47 -1.11 10.97
C ILE A 92 5.39 -2.30 10.03
N ILE A 93 6.00 -3.42 10.43
CA ILE A 93 6.11 -4.62 9.60
C ILE A 93 5.39 -5.81 10.22
N ILE A 94 4.87 -6.67 9.34
CA ILE A 94 4.40 -8.00 9.70
C ILE A 94 5.48 -9.01 9.28
N PHE A 95 5.83 -9.91 10.17
CA PHE A 95 6.90 -10.88 9.92
C PHE A 95 6.72 -12.14 10.76
N LEU A 96 7.30 -13.24 10.29
CA LEU A 96 7.42 -14.47 11.07
C LEU A 96 8.65 -14.37 11.98
N PRO A 97 8.51 -14.35 13.33
CA PRO A 97 9.65 -14.17 14.22
C PRO A 97 10.62 -15.35 14.13
N PRO A 98 11.94 -15.12 14.39
CA PRO A 98 12.95 -16.17 14.37
C PRO A 98 12.93 -17.05 15.63
N ILE A 99 11.74 -17.47 16.06
CA ILE A 99 11.51 -18.30 17.23
C ILE A 99 11.22 -19.74 16.75
N PRO A 100 11.94 -20.76 17.23
CA PRO A 100 11.66 -22.14 16.86
C PRO A 100 10.23 -22.56 17.20
N GLY A 101 9.53 -23.17 16.23
CA GLY A 101 8.15 -23.64 16.40
C GLY A 101 7.07 -22.56 16.29
N GLN A 102 7.43 -21.27 16.18
CA GLN A 102 6.47 -20.21 15.98
C GLN A 102 5.93 -20.20 14.56
N THR A 103 4.61 -20.19 14.43
CA THR A 103 3.88 -20.17 13.15
C THR A 103 3.03 -18.92 12.96
N GLN A 104 2.84 -18.13 14.03
CA GLN A 104 2.07 -16.89 13.98
C GLN A 104 2.98 -15.72 13.61
N ASP A 105 2.47 -14.86 12.73
CA ASP A 105 3.16 -13.63 12.37
C ASP A 105 3.01 -12.58 13.48
N PHE A 106 4.08 -11.80 13.70
CA PHE A 106 4.11 -10.68 14.62
C PHE A 106 4.02 -9.35 13.87
N VAL A 107 3.52 -8.34 14.55
CA VAL A 107 3.54 -6.95 14.10
C VAL A 107 4.42 -6.15 15.05
N LYS A 108 5.44 -5.46 14.52
CA LYS A 108 6.39 -4.62 15.27
C LYS A 108 6.88 -3.45 14.42
N ARG A 109 7.49 -2.49 15.08
CA ARG A 109 8.13 -1.34 14.43
C ARG A 109 9.61 -1.58 14.20
N VAL A 110 10.08 -1.29 12.98
CA VAL A 110 11.52 -1.27 12.67
C VAL A 110 12.17 -0.08 13.37
N ILE A 111 13.21 -0.35 14.14
CA ILE A 111 13.96 0.66 14.89
C ILE A 111 15.35 0.89 14.28
N ALA A 112 16.01 -0.19 13.88
CA ALA A 112 17.30 -0.11 13.22
C ALA A 112 17.38 -1.14 12.10
N VAL A 113 18.23 -0.88 11.10
CA VAL A 113 18.44 -1.75 9.94
C VAL A 113 19.88 -2.25 9.89
N GLY A 114 20.12 -3.25 9.04
CA GLY A 114 21.43 -3.89 8.93
C GLY A 114 22.60 -2.90 8.79
N GLY A 115 23.63 -3.11 9.60
CA GLY A 115 24.81 -2.25 9.72
C GLY A 115 24.73 -1.19 10.80
N GLN A 116 23.53 -0.88 11.30
CA GLN A 116 23.35 0.09 12.39
C GLN A 116 23.53 -0.55 13.76
N THR A 117 23.93 0.25 14.75
CA THR A 117 24.04 -0.16 16.15
C THR A 117 22.85 0.34 16.94
N PHE A 118 22.05 -0.60 17.47
CA PHE A 118 20.94 -0.33 18.37
C PHE A 118 21.41 -0.33 19.82
N GLN A 119 20.91 0.61 20.62
CA GLN A 119 21.06 0.64 22.05
C GLN A 119 19.81 1.27 22.70
N MET A 120 19.47 0.84 23.88
CA MET A 120 18.43 1.45 24.71
C MET A 120 19.01 1.75 26.10
N GLN A 121 18.79 2.95 26.63
CA GLN A 121 19.18 3.36 27.97
C GLN A 121 17.99 4.04 28.65
N ASP A 122 17.57 3.51 29.79
CA ASP A 122 16.43 4.05 30.57
C ASP A 122 15.19 4.35 29.69
N GLY A 123 14.88 3.43 28.77
CA GLY A 123 13.76 3.54 27.84
C GLY A 123 14.00 4.45 26.64
N VAL A 124 15.12 5.15 26.56
CA VAL A 124 15.52 5.98 25.42
C VAL A 124 16.25 5.14 24.38
N VAL A 125 15.81 5.19 23.14
CA VAL A 125 16.42 4.46 22.03
C VAL A 125 17.52 5.30 21.38
N TYR A 126 18.64 4.65 21.10
CA TYR A 126 19.77 5.18 20.34
C TYR A 126 20.03 4.29 19.13
N VAL A 127 20.27 4.92 17.98
CA VAL A 127 20.74 4.27 16.77
C VAL A 127 22.01 4.95 16.33
N ASP A 128 23.11 4.20 16.16
CA ASP A 128 24.46 4.70 15.86
C ASP A 128 24.91 5.80 16.85
N GLY A 129 24.58 5.60 18.13
CA GLY A 129 24.91 6.53 19.22
C GLY A 129 24.09 7.81 19.26
N LYS A 130 23.10 7.97 18.39
CA LYS A 130 22.20 9.14 18.33
C LYS A 130 20.84 8.79 18.86
N VAL A 131 20.26 9.67 19.69
CA VAL A 131 18.87 9.52 20.16
C VAL A 131 17.94 9.43 18.96
N GLN A 132 17.12 8.37 18.93
CA GLN A 132 16.09 8.20 17.92
C GLN A 132 14.82 8.92 18.38
N PRO A 133 14.31 9.90 17.62
CA PRO A 133 13.03 10.52 17.93
C PRO A 133 11.88 9.51 17.78
N GLU A 134 11.02 9.43 18.79
CA GLU A 134 9.88 8.52 18.83
C GLU A 134 8.59 9.30 19.13
N PRO A 135 8.12 10.15 18.20
CA PRO A 135 6.96 11.02 18.42
C PRO A 135 5.65 10.22 18.57
N TYR A 136 5.61 8.99 18.08
CA TYR A 136 4.49 8.07 18.19
C TYR A 136 4.34 7.45 19.58
N LEU A 137 5.39 7.58 20.44
CA LEU A 137 5.46 6.90 21.72
C LEU A 137 5.41 7.90 22.89
N PRO A 138 4.28 7.99 23.63
CA PRO A 138 4.22 8.78 24.86
C PRO A 138 5.25 8.30 25.89
N ALA A 139 5.75 9.22 26.73
CA ALA A 139 6.78 8.91 27.71
C ALA A 139 6.37 7.77 28.68
N SER A 140 5.10 7.69 29.04
CA SER A 140 4.55 6.64 29.89
C SER A 140 4.64 5.22 29.31
N TRP A 141 4.83 5.07 27.98
CA TRP A 141 4.92 3.80 27.29
C TRP A 141 6.36 3.33 27.02
N ARG A 142 7.37 4.20 27.29
CA ARG A 142 8.79 3.91 27.04
C ARG A 142 9.38 2.91 28.01
N GLY A 143 8.84 2.87 29.26
CA GLY A 143 9.45 2.11 30.33
C GLY A 143 10.84 2.66 30.71
N ASN A 144 11.63 1.83 31.40
CA ASN A 144 12.97 2.16 31.90
C ASN A 144 14.02 1.08 31.55
N ALA A 145 13.72 0.24 30.56
CA ALA A 145 14.62 -0.85 30.19
C ALA A 145 15.92 -0.31 29.57
N SER A 146 17.02 -1.00 29.81
CA SER A 146 18.31 -0.78 29.15
C SER A 146 18.72 -2.06 28.42
N PHE A 147 19.26 -1.93 27.20
CA PHE A 147 19.64 -3.04 26.34
C PHE A 147 20.73 -2.64 25.35
N GLY A 148 21.63 -3.56 25.02
CA GLY A 148 22.68 -3.39 24.04
C GLY A 148 23.95 -2.74 24.60
N PRO A 149 24.83 -2.17 23.73
CA PRO A 149 24.66 -2.01 22.29
C PRO A 149 24.73 -3.33 21.49
N VAL A 150 23.96 -3.39 20.38
CA VAL A 150 23.96 -4.51 19.43
C VAL A 150 24.05 -3.98 18.02
N THR A 151 25.00 -4.47 17.24
CA THR A 151 25.05 -4.18 15.80
C THR A 151 24.13 -5.13 15.04
N VAL A 152 23.20 -4.58 14.27
CA VAL A 152 22.25 -5.34 13.44
C VAL A 152 22.99 -5.98 12.26
N PRO A 153 22.92 -7.29 12.05
CA PRO A 153 23.54 -7.95 10.90
C PRO A 153 23.02 -7.40 9.57
N LEU A 154 23.87 -7.39 8.54
CA LEU A 154 23.42 -7.03 7.19
C LEU A 154 22.35 -8.01 6.71
N GLY A 155 21.26 -7.47 6.17
CA GLY A 155 20.10 -8.28 5.74
C GLY A 155 19.05 -8.51 6.82
N ASP A 156 19.26 -7.97 8.01
CA ASP A 156 18.32 -8.06 9.13
C ASP A 156 17.79 -6.68 9.53
N VAL A 157 16.75 -6.67 10.35
CA VAL A 157 16.21 -5.49 11.02
C VAL A 157 16.07 -5.73 12.52
N TRP A 158 16.17 -4.66 13.31
CA TRP A 158 15.88 -4.67 14.74
C TRP A 158 14.50 -4.05 14.96
N VAL A 159 13.63 -4.77 15.62
CA VAL A 159 12.23 -4.37 15.80
C VAL A 159 11.87 -4.27 17.26
N LEU A 160 11.01 -3.31 17.60
CA LEU A 160 10.41 -3.17 18.94
C LEU A 160 8.90 -3.07 18.83
N GLY A 161 8.21 -3.53 19.89
CA GLY A 161 6.83 -3.15 20.11
C GLY A 161 6.74 -1.72 20.64
N ASP A 162 5.65 -1.05 20.34
CA ASP A 162 5.40 0.29 20.86
C ASP A 162 5.03 0.22 22.37
N HIS A 163 4.42 -0.86 22.80
CA HIS A 163 4.25 -1.17 24.23
C HIS A 163 5.56 -1.76 24.80
N ARG A 164 6.54 -0.92 25.05
CA ARG A 164 7.90 -1.31 25.45
C ARG A 164 7.99 -2.27 26.63
N MET A 165 7.04 -2.17 27.56
CA MET A 165 7.01 -2.99 28.78
C MET A 165 6.31 -4.33 28.58
N ASP A 166 5.47 -4.47 27.54
CA ASP A 166 4.69 -5.68 27.24
C ASP A 166 4.82 -6.04 25.75
N SER A 167 6.03 -6.37 25.34
CA SER A 167 6.33 -6.75 23.96
C SER A 167 7.42 -7.82 23.90
N GLU A 168 7.09 -8.92 23.25
CA GLU A 168 8.07 -9.88 22.77
C GLU A 168 8.61 -9.39 21.43
N ASP A 169 9.87 -8.92 21.41
CA ASP A 169 10.49 -8.29 20.26
C ASP A 169 12.00 -8.61 20.16
N SER A 170 12.76 -7.88 19.36
CA SER A 170 14.19 -8.17 19.14
C SER A 170 15.04 -8.18 20.39
N ARG A 171 14.58 -7.60 21.47
CA ARG A 171 15.27 -7.71 22.79
C ARG A 171 15.26 -9.15 23.33
N ILE A 172 14.29 -9.97 22.89
CA ILE A 172 14.11 -11.36 23.34
C ILE A 172 14.63 -12.34 22.27
N PHE A 173 14.16 -12.20 21.02
CA PHE A 173 14.47 -13.16 19.94
C PHE A 173 15.57 -12.71 18.98
N GLY A 174 16.15 -11.53 19.18
CA GLY A 174 17.22 -11.01 18.33
C GLY A 174 16.75 -10.35 17.01
N PRO A 175 17.67 -10.11 16.07
CA PRO A 175 17.37 -9.48 14.79
C PRO A 175 16.49 -10.35 13.92
N VAL A 176 15.68 -9.70 13.05
CA VAL A 176 14.74 -10.35 12.14
C VAL A 176 15.28 -10.30 10.71
N PRO A 177 15.53 -11.44 10.06
CA PRO A 177 15.92 -11.47 8.65
C PRO A 177 14.84 -10.84 7.76
N ILE A 178 15.24 -9.99 6.81
CA ILE A 178 14.32 -9.34 5.85
C ILE A 178 13.49 -10.39 5.09
N SER A 179 14.06 -11.57 4.82
CA SER A 179 13.37 -12.69 4.17
C SER A 179 12.15 -13.22 4.96
N ARG A 180 12.05 -12.94 6.26
CA ARG A 180 10.92 -13.31 7.11
C ARG A 180 9.82 -12.25 7.16
N ILE A 181 10.03 -11.08 6.54
CA ILE A 181 9.04 -10.01 6.50
C ILE A 181 7.97 -10.34 5.45
N ARG A 182 6.71 -10.31 5.87
CA ARG A 182 5.53 -10.51 5.01
C ARG A 182 5.16 -9.25 4.24
N GLY A 183 5.30 -8.08 4.89
CA GLY A 183 4.98 -6.78 4.30
C GLY A 183 4.95 -5.65 5.30
N GLU A 184 4.61 -4.46 4.81
CA GLU A 184 4.46 -3.23 5.59
C GLU A 184 2.99 -2.95 5.87
N ALA A 185 2.66 -2.68 7.13
CA ALA A 185 1.34 -2.21 7.52
C ALA A 185 1.18 -0.73 7.14
N MET A 186 0.21 -0.41 6.29
CA MET A 186 0.02 0.95 5.77
C MET A 186 -1.21 1.64 6.35
N VAL A 187 -2.26 0.88 6.63
CA VAL A 187 -3.57 1.43 6.98
C VAL A 187 -4.23 0.57 8.03
N VAL A 188 -4.80 1.19 9.06
CA VAL A 188 -5.84 0.58 9.88
C VAL A 188 -7.16 0.82 9.16
N TRP A 189 -7.83 -0.23 8.67
CA TRP A 189 -9.04 -0.08 7.90
C TRP A 189 -10.30 -0.54 8.64
N TRP A 190 -10.13 -1.25 9.75
CA TRP A 190 -11.23 -1.69 10.61
C TRP A 190 -10.83 -1.64 12.09
N PRO A 191 -11.73 -1.21 12.99
CA PRO A 191 -13.07 -0.68 12.72
C PRO A 191 -13.03 0.64 11.94
N LEU A 192 -14.09 0.97 11.21
CA LEU A 192 -14.14 2.19 10.38
C LEU A 192 -14.03 3.48 11.20
N SER A 193 -14.40 3.44 12.49
CA SER A 193 -14.21 4.54 13.44
C SER A 193 -12.75 4.92 13.63
N ASP A 194 -11.84 3.95 13.45
CA ASP A 194 -10.41 4.07 13.74
C ASP A 194 -9.58 4.09 12.45
N PHE A 195 -10.24 4.28 11.31
CA PHE A 195 -9.57 4.37 10.01
C PHE A 195 -8.47 5.43 10.04
N ARG A 196 -7.23 5.00 9.80
CA ARG A 196 -6.06 5.89 9.75
C ARG A 196 -4.94 5.31 8.91
N LEU A 197 -4.15 6.20 8.34
CA LEU A 197 -2.88 5.83 7.71
C LEU A 197 -1.83 5.64 8.81
N LEU A 198 -1.02 4.60 8.66
CA LEU A 198 0.12 4.39 9.52
C LEU A 198 1.34 5.14 8.98
N PRO A 199 2.22 5.68 9.86
CA PRO A 199 3.41 6.35 9.41
C PRO A 199 4.33 5.35 8.68
N THR A 200 4.73 5.69 7.46
CA THR A 200 5.62 4.89 6.62
C THR A 200 7.07 5.36 6.72
N ARG A 201 7.31 6.45 7.48
CA ARG A 201 8.65 7.02 7.76
C ARG A 201 8.67 7.70 9.10
#